data_a25e71ca09829b11c8008c9afc747870
#
_entry.id   a25e71ca09829b11c8008c9afc747870
#
_cell.length_a   1.000
_cell.length_b   1.000
_cell.length_c   1.000
_cell.angle_alpha   90.00
_cell.angle_beta   90.00
_cell.angle_gamma   90.00
#
_symmetry.space_group_name_H-M   'P 1'
#
loop_
_entity.id
_entity.type
_entity.pdbx_description
1 polymer ?
#
loop_
_entity_poly.entity_id
_entity_poly.type
_entity_poly.pdbx_seq_one_letter_code
_entity_poly.pdbx_strand_id
1 'polypeptide(L)'
;MAIQSLDIPAQRIGQSLGRILGHAQPKIVLGTVGMTDSRKKNTGATVKYRRWLPKGATTSSPNIFFPDATATDRSATYVQAQQTSEGVTPNAESLTPQDFSVCQLQFSVLYGFTDQTADLSEDIIPKVMEEMVGERTGLICEMQLFGVLKGCTNKFYGGTGTSRATVNGTLTLNLLRRVARSLMANHAEPVRRMFMPIPANGNYGTAPIGGYCFPVFIHTDLAADVRDLPNFTPVERYPEASKAVENEFGRCEEFRFIASPDLISVQDAGAAIAGVVPPLKSLTGTSADVYQVVVGSQDAWGHLGLQGFDKDNITLLPTGQKDKADPHGQRGYVGSIFYYNAVRLNEGQMAVIEVAANALTS
;
A
#
# COMPACT_ATOMS: atom_id res chain seq x y z
N MET A 1 30.55 -0.26 -10.22
CA MET A 1 30.01 -0.73 -8.93
C MET A 1 30.71 0.05 -7.84
N ALA A 2 29.98 0.90 -7.12
CA ALA A 2 30.57 1.67 -6.01
C ALA A 2 30.78 0.72 -4.82
N ILE A 3 32.03 0.49 -4.45
CA ILE A 3 32.43 -0.25 -3.26
C ILE A 3 32.76 0.80 -2.20
N GLN A 4 32.22 0.63 -0.98
CA GLN A 4 32.56 1.48 0.15
C GLN A 4 34.05 1.35 0.41
N SER A 5 34.81 2.40 0.13
CA SER A 5 36.23 2.50 0.50
C SER A 5 36.38 3.13 1.89
N LEU A 6 37.60 3.04 2.46
CA LEU A 6 37.90 3.55 3.79
C LEU A 6 37.95 5.11 3.80
N ASP A 7 36.83 5.73 3.50
CA ASP A 7 36.67 7.20 3.58
C ASP A 7 35.81 7.60 4.79
N ILE A 8 35.76 6.71 5.79
CA ILE A 8 35.15 6.98 7.07
C ILE A 8 36.20 7.72 7.90
N PRO A 9 35.97 9.00 8.27
CA PRO A 9 36.95 9.75 9.08
C PRO A 9 37.17 8.97 10.38
N ALA A 10 38.45 8.71 10.70
CA ALA A 10 38.83 8.03 11.92
C ALA A 10 38.29 8.81 13.12
N GLN A 11 37.33 8.26 13.81
CA GLN A 11 36.80 8.80 15.06
C GLN A 11 37.83 8.65 16.18
N ARG A 12 38.75 9.57 16.27
CA ARG A 12 39.77 9.57 17.33
C ARG A 12 39.59 10.65 18.38
N ILE A 13 38.44 11.22 18.54
CA ILE A 13 38.18 12.23 19.56
C ILE A 13 36.91 11.85 20.33
N GLY A 14 37.10 11.08 21.40
CA GLY A 14 36.04 10.70 22.33
C GLY A 14 35.89 9.17 22.45
N GLN A 15 35.56 8.68 23.64
CA GLN A 15 35.10 7.31 23.83
C GLN A 15 33.85 7.14 23.00
N SER A 16 33.89 6.33 21.95
CA SER A 16 32.70 5.88 21.29
C SER A 16 31.93 5.00 22.28
N LEU A 17 30.83 5.50 22.79
CA LEU A 17 29.84 4.65 23.44
C LEU A 17 29.36 3.72 22.32
N GLY A 18 29.72 2.44 22.34
CA GLY A 18 29.43 1.46 21.30
C GLY A 18 27.92 1.21 21.07
N ARG A 19 27.19 2.30 20.88
CA ARG A 19 25.78 2.35 20.53
C ARG A 19 25.65 2.94 19.13
N ILE A 20 25.31 2.11 18.19
CA ILE A 20 24.82 2.56 16.88
C ILE A 20 23.57 3.39 17.13
N LEU A 21 23.56 4.64 16.69
CA LEU A 21 22.37 5.49 16.78
C LEU A 21 21.31 4.96 15.82
N GLY A 22 20.07 4.92 16.30
CA GLY A 22 18.96 4.55 15.45
C GLY A 22 18.81 5.54 14.29
N HIS A 23 18.60 5.01 13.09
CA HIS A 23 18.31 5.79 11.89
C HIS A 23 16.80 5.77 11.56
N ALA A 24 16.39 6.59 10.60
CA ALA A 24 15.01 6.62 10.14
C ALA A 24 14.64 5.31 9.42
N GLN A 25 13.61 4.64 9.89
CA GLN A 25 13.11 3.42 9.30
C GLN A 25 11.87 3.69 8.45
N PRO A 26 11.72 3.03 7.27
CA PRO A 26 10.54 3.17 6.44
C PRO A 26 9.30 2.60 7.15
N LYS A 27 8.15 3.28 7.00
CA LYS A 27 6.87 2.85 7.57
C LYS A 27 6.03 2.12 6.54
N ILE A 28 6.13 0.81 6.55
CA ILE A 28 5.40 -0.07 5.64
C ILE A 28 3.98 -0.28 6.19
N VAL A 29 2.97 0.19 5.46
CA VAL A 29 1.57 0.18 5.91
C VAL A 29 0.61 -0.50 4.94
N LEU A 30 0.81 -0.39 3.62
CA LEU A 30 -0.09 -0.94 2.62
C LEU A 30 -0.14 -2.47 2.62
N GLY A 31 0.97 -3.11 3.01
CA GLY A 31 1.08 -4.56 3.13
C GLY A 31 0.24 -5.19 4.24
N THR A 32 -0.39 -4.38 5.10
CA THR A 32 -1.23 -4.86 6.22
C THR A 32 -2.61 -5.34 5.76
N VAL A 33 -3.03 -4.98 4.56
CA VAL A 33 -4.32 -5.31 3.96
C VAL A 33 -4.11 -5.94 2.60
N GLY A 34 -5.04 -6.76 2.17
CA GLY A 34 -5.01 -7.43 0.89
C GLY A 34 -4.75 -8.94 1.01
N MET A 35 -5.06 -9.64 -0.07
CA MET A 35 -4.85 -11.09 -0.17
C MET A 35 -3.37 -11.37 -0.41
N THR A 36 -2.75 -12.17 0.42
CA THR A 36 -1.36 -12.59 0.22
C THR A 36 -1.33 -13.99 -0.38
N ASP A 37 -0.66 -14.13 -1.51
CA ASP A 37 -0.48 -15.40 -2.18
C ASP A 37 1.00 -15.66 -2.47
N SER A 38 1.41 -16.93 -2.38
CA SER A 38 2.77 -17.36 -2.62
C SER A 38 2.79 -18.46 -3.67
N ARG A 39 3.49 -18.21 -4.74
CA ARG A 39 3.56 -19.10 -5.88
C ARG A 39 4.64 -20.18 -5.67
N LYS A 40 4.38 -21.39 -6.17
CA LYS A 40 5.38 -22.47 -6.23
C LYS A 40 6.40 -22.22 -7.34
N LYS A 41 7.63 -22.67 -7.15
CA LYS A 41 8.68 -22.65 -8.19
C LYS A 41 8.26 -23.49 -9.39
N ASN A 42 8.83 -23.20 -10.55
CA ASN A 42 8.69 -23.97 -11.80
C ASN A 42 7.26 -24.03 -12.38
N THR A 43 6.41 -23.04 -12.09
CA THR A 43 5.03 -22.98 -12.56
C THR A 43 4.76 -21.91 -13.62
N GLY A 44 5.80 -21.35 -14.28
CA GLY A 44 5.75 -20.29 -15.33
C GLY A 44 5.89 -18.88 -14.72
N ALA A 45 5.83 -17.77 -15.45
CA ALA A 45 6.04 -16.39 -14.96
C ALA A 45 4.74 -15.66 -14.61
N THR A 46 3.61 -16.13 -15.09
CA THR A 46 2.32 -15.44 -14.96
C THR A 46 1.37 -16.22 -14.06
N VAL A 47 0.71 -15.52 -13.13
CA VAL A 47 -0.39 -16.06 -12.33
C VAL A 47 -1.69 -15.48 -12.85
N LYS A 48 -2.72 -16.31 -12.93
CA LYS A 48 -4.07 -15.92 -13.30
C LYS A 48 -5.00 -16.09 -12.12
N TYR A 49 -5.66 -15.00 -11.75
CA TYR A 49 -6.76 -15.00 -10.79
C TYR A 49 -8.06 -14.98 -11.56
N ARG A 50 -9.00 -15.89 -11.25
CA ARG A 50 -10.30 -15.99 -11.90
C ARG A 50 -11.40 -15.62 -10.94
N ARG A 51 -12.30 -14.75 -11.40
CA ARG A 51 -13.53 -14.40 -10.73
C ARG A 51 -14.71 -14.77 -11.62
N TRP A 52 -15.75 -15.33 -11.03
CA TRP A 52 -17.03 -15.53 -11.70
C TRP A 52 -17.90 -14.29 -11.47
N LEU A 53 -18.45 -13.75 -12.55
CA LEU A 53 -19.29 -12.58 -12.47
C LEU A 53 -20.72 -12.99 -12.10
N PRO A 54 -21.40 -12.21 -11.23
CA PRO A 54 -22.82 -12.42 -10.96
C PRO A 54 -23.64 -12.17 -12.23
N LYS A 55 -24.88 -12.71 -12.23
CA LYS A 55 -25.79 -12.52 -13.34
C LYS A 55 -26.03 -11.04 -13.63
N GLY A 56 -25.87 -10.66 -14.89
CA GLY A 56 -26.05 -9.29 -15.35
C GLY A 56 -24.83 -8.38 -15.16
N ALA A 57 -23.78 -8.84 -14.47
CA ALA A 57 -22.53 -8.12 -14.41
C ALA A 57 -21.75 -8.28 -15.72
N THR A 58 -20.95 -7.25 -16.03
CA THR A 58 -20.03 -7.24 -17.16
C THR A 58 -18.59 -7.10 -16.65
N THR A 59 -17.61 -7.33 -17.51
CA THR A 59 -16.18 -7.13 -17.16
C THR A 59 -15.86 -5.69 -16.78
N SER A 60 -16.59 -4.71 -17.31
CA SER A 60 -16.45 -3.29 -16.97
C SER A 60 -17.23 -2.91 -15.70
N SER A 61 -18.28 -3.66 -15.35
CA SER A 61 -19.14 -3.42 -14.19
C SER A 61 -19.37 -4.73 -13.41
N PRO A 62 -18.32 -5.26 -12.78
CA PRO A 62 -18.33 -6.62 -12.22
C PRO A 62 -19.14 -6.76 -10.93
N ASN A 63 -19.52 -5.68 -10.29
CA ASN A 63 -20.18 -5.65 -8.97
C ASN A 63 -21.68 -5.34 -9.07
N ILE A 64 -22.26 -5.40 -10.27
CA ILE A 64 -23.70 -5.14 -10.49
C ILE A 64 -24.47 -6.45 -10.46
N PHE A 65 -25.54 -6.49 -9.66
CA PHE A 65 -26.47 -7.61 -9.60
C PHE A 65 -27.75 -7.37 -10.44
N PHE A 66 -28.07 -6.10 -10.70
CA PHE A 66 -29.26 -5.70 -11.45
C PHE A 66 -28.85 -5.15 -12.81
N PRO A 67 -28.98 -5.93 -13.89
CA PRO A 67 -28.44 -5.59 -15.20
C PRO A 67 -29.19 -4.45 -15.90
N ASP A 68 -30.47 -4.29 -15.62
CA ASP A 68 -31.28 -3.28 -16.29
C ASP A 68 -31.18 -1.93 -15.58
N ALA A 69 -30.28 -1.08 -16.09
CA ALA A 69 -30.09 0.28 -15.57
C ALA A 69 -31.24 1.24 -15.93
N THR A 70 -32.10 0.87 -16.91
CA THR A 70 -33.14 1.73 -17.41
C THR A 70 -34.52 1.45 -16.77
N ALA A 71 -34.69 0.30 -16.14
CA ALA A 71 -35.93 -0.06 -15.46
C ALA A 71 -36.19 0.86 -14.24
N THR A 72 -37.40 1.36 -14.14
CA THR A 72 -37.85 2.21 -13.02
C THR A 72 -37.89 1.41 -11.71
N ASP A 73 -38.34 0.14 -11.80
CA ASP A 73 -38.30 -0.81 -10.70
C ASP A 73 -37.44 -2.04 -11.07
N ARG A 74 -36.17 -1.97 -10.74
CA ARG A 74 -35.21 -3.04 -11.04
C ARG A 74 -35.48 -4.31 -10.27
N SER A 75 -36.03 -4.23 -9.07
CA SER A 75 -36.30 -5.39 -8.22
C SER A 75 -37.43 -6.21 -8.80
N ALA A 76 -38.55 -5.58 -9.20
CA ALA A 76 -39.67 -6.23 -9.83
C ALA A 76 -39.30 -6.86 -11.19
N THR A 77 -38.55 -6.13 -12.02
CA THR A 77 -38.09 -6.65 -13.33
C THR A 77 -37.15 -7.84 -13.15
N TYR A 78 -36.26 -7.82 -12.18
CA TYR A 78 -35.35 -8.93 -11.89
C TYR A 78 -36.09 -10.18 -11.45
N VAL A 79 -37.08 -10.04 -10.56
CA VAL A 79 -37.89 -11.15 -10.05
C VAL A 79 -38.77 -11.71 -11.18
N GLN A 80 -39.44 -10.87 -11.96
CA GLN A 80 -40.29 -11.28 -13.09
C GLN A 80 -39.51 -12.06 -14.15
N ALA A 81 -38.25 -11.68 -14.44
CA ALA A 81 -37.39 -12.37 -15.39
C ALA A 81 -37.03 -13.81 -14.94
N GLN A 82 -37.15 -14.11 -13.64
CA GLN A 82 -36.91 -15.44 -13.08
C GLN A 82 -38.18 -16.25 -12.80
N GLN A 83 -39.35 -15.64 -13.00
CA GLN A 83 -40.62 -16.33 -12.76
C GLN A 83 -40.85 -17.38 -13.85
N THR A 84 -41.07 -18.61 -13.45
CA THR A 84 -41.38 -19.72 -14.35
C THR A 84 -42.87 -19.94 -14.44
N SER A 85 -43.40 -20.20 -15.64
CA SER A 85 -44.77 -20.63 -15.86
C SER A 85 -44.86 -22.14 -15.73
N GLU A 86 -46.03 -22.64 -15.34
CA GLU A 86 -46.31 -24.06 -15.24
C GLU A 86 -46.07 -24.77 -16.58
N GLY A 87 -45.33 -25.87 -16.57
CA GLY A 87 -45.02 -26.67 -17.75
C GLY A 87 -43.94 -26.08 -18.69
N VAL A 88 -43.33 -24.95 -18.36
CA VAL A 88 -42.27 -24.33 -19.16
C VAL A 88 -40.91 -24.52 -18.50
N THR A 89 -39.95 -25.11 -19.21
CA THR A 89 -38.57 -25.23 -18.76
C THR A 89 -37.89 -23.86 -18.87
N PRO A 90 -37.28 -23.35 -17.80
CA PRO A 90 -36.56 -22.09 -17.86
C PRO A 90 -35.31 -22.19 -18.76
N ASN A 91 -34.95 -21.09 -19.39
CA ASN A 91 -33.72 -21.02 -20.19
C ASN A 91 -32.47 -21.20 -19.33
N ALA A 92 -31.56 -22.05 -19.78
CA ALA A 92 -30.28 -22.22 -19.13
C ALA A 92 -29.41 -20.95 -19.30
N GLU A 93 -28.76 -20.56 -18.24
CA GLU A 93 -27.86 -19.40 -18.22
C GLU A 93 -26.40 -19.84 -18.16
N SER A 94 -25.52 -19.06 -18.77
CA SER A 94 -24.08 -19.31 -18.76
C SER A 94 -23.37 -18.45 -17.71
N LEU A 95 -22.33 -19.01 -17.11
CA LEU A 95 -21.44 -18.27 -16.20
C LEU A 95 -20.37 -17.53 -17.01
N THR A 96 -20.09 -16.28 -16.65
CA THR A 96 -19.06 -15.45 -17.28
C THR A 96 -17.86 -15.32 -16.36
N PRO A 97 -16.67 -15.84 -16.73
CA PRO A 97 -15.46 -15.65 -15.95
C PRO A 97 -14.78 -14.33 -16.32
N GLN A 98 -14.07 -13.74 -15.34
CA GLN A 98 -13.14 -12.65 -15.56
C GLN A 98 -11.78 -13.05 -15.01
N ASP A 99 -10.76 -12.99 -15.86
CA ASP A 99 -9.40 -13.38 -15.52
C ASP A 99 -8.53 -12.13 -15.34
N PHE A 100 -7.75 -12.10 -14.25
CA PHE A 100 -6.69 -11.14 -13.99
C PHE A 100 -5.36 -11.85 -14.05
N SER A 101 -4.43 -11.37 -14.85
CA SER A 101 -3.10 -11.93 -14.94
C SER A 101 -2.07 -10.96 -14.39
N VAL A 102 -1.12 -11.48 -13.61
CA VAL A 102 0.01 -10.73 -13.09
C VAL A 102 1.30 -11.52 -13.31
N CYS A 103 2.33 -10.82 -13.80
CA CYS A 103 3.68 -11.38 -13.94
C CYS A 103 4.49 -11.05 -12.70
N GLN A 104 5.28 -12.00 -12.20
CA GLN A 104 6.23 -11.73 -11.12
C GLN A 104 7.41 -10.91 -11.62
N LEU A 105 7.84 -9.95 -10.81
CA LEU A 105 9.02 -9.14 -11.04
C LEU A 105 10.12 -9.55 -10.06
N GLN A 106 11.35 -9.62 -10.54
CA GLN A 106 12.51 -9.90 -9.71
C GLN A 106 13.17 -8.59 -9.30
N PHE A 107 13.41 -8.45 -8.01
CA PHE A 107 14.12 -7.33 -7.42
C PHE A 107 15.39 -7.82 -6.73
N SER A 108 16.41 -6.98 -6.71
CA SER A 108 17.64 -7.24 -5.99
C SER A 108 18.14 -5.98 -5.30
N VAL A 109 18.69 -6.18 -4.11
CA VAL A 109 19.41 -5.17 -3.34
C VAL A 109 20.77 -5.75 -3.01
N LEU A 110 21.85 -5.00 -3.23
CA LEU A 110 23.22 -5.44 -2.98
C LEU A 110 24.03 -4.31 -2.40
N TYR A 111 24.72 -4.59 -1.29
CA TYR A 111 25.77 -3.75 -0.70
C TYR A 111 27.10 -4.50 -0.76
N GLY A 112 28.19 -3.79 -1.01
CA GLY A 112 29.54 -4.33 -1.01
C GLY A 112 30.42 -3.66 0.05
N PHE A 113 31.29 -4.43 0.68
CA PHE A 113 32.28 -3.95 1.63
C PHE A 113 33.64 -4.60 1.35
N THR A 114 34.70 -4.02 1.90
CA THR A 114 36.04 -4.55 1.79
C THR A 114 36.50 -5.16 3.11
N ASP A 115 37.50 -6.06 3.05
CA ASP A 115 38.14 -6.64 4.21
C ASP A 115 38.68 -5.56 5.14
N GLN A 116 39.36 -4.55 4.60
CA GLN A 116 39.90 -3.42 5.35
C GLN A 116 38.78 -2.64 6.10
N THR A 117 37.61 -2.47 5.48
CA THR A 117 36.48 -1.81 6.15
C THR A 117 35.90 -2.69 7.27
N ALA A 118 35.82 -4.00 7.06
CA ALA A 118 35.31 -4.92 8.06
C ALA A 118 36.27 -5.10 9.25
N ASP A 119 37.60 -5.09 9.01
CA ASP A 119 38.63 -5.37 10.02
C ASP A 119 39.04 -4.13 10.83
N LEU A 120 39.02 -2.94 10.21
CA LEU A 120 39.49 -1.70 10.84
C LEU A 120 38.36 -0.79 11.37
N SER A 121 37.11 -1.05 11.03
CA SER A 121 35.98 -0.32 11.58
C SER A 121 35.66 -0.76 13.00
N GLU A 122 35.31 0.17 13.87
CA GLU A 122 34.80 -0.14 15.22
C GLU A 122 33.41 -0.78 15.20
N ASP A 123 32.63 -0.53 14.12
CA ASP A 123 31.28 -1.02 13.94
C ASP A 123 31.28 -2.36 13.15
N ILE A 124 30.30 -3.21 13.44
CA ILE A 124 30.10 -4.45 12.72
C ILE A 124 29.38 -4.14 11.40
N ILE A 125 30.12 -3.63 10.41
CA ILE A 125 29.58 -3.16 9.12
C ILE A 125 28.68 -4.18 8.42
N PRO A 126 29.02 -5.49 8.31
CA PRO A 126 28.13 -6.46 7.66
C PRO A 126 26.75 -6.54 8.29
N LYS A 127 26.64 -6.46 9.63
CA LYS A 127 25.37 -6.51 10.34
C LYS A 127 24.51 -5.26 10.06
N VAL A 128 25.12 -4.08 10.04
CA VAL A 128 24.42 -2.84 9.67
C VAL A 128 23.90 -2.92 8.23
N MET A 129 24.71 -3.49 7.32
CA MET A 129 24.29 -3.71 5.93
C MET A 129 23.11 -4.68 5.80
N GLU A 130 23.06 -5.73 6.63
CA GLU A 130 21.90 -6.66 6.66
C GLU A 130 20.62 -5.93 7.04
N GLU A 131 20.65 -5.10 8.08
CA GLU A 131 19.51 -4.27 8.50
C GLU A 131 19.05 -3.35 7.37
N MET A 132 19.99 -2.63 6.74
CA MET A 132 19.73 -1.74 5.62
C MET A 132 19.15 -2.46 4.38
N VAL A 133 19.61 -3.68 4.08
CA VAL A 133 19.04 -4.52 3.01
C VAL A 133 17.58 -4.86 3.31
N GLY A 134 17.27 -5.25 4.56
CA GLY A 134 15.92 -5.60 4.98
C GLY A 134 14.95 -4.42 4.84
N GLU A 135 15.33 -3.24 5.34
CA GLU A 135 14.53 -2.03 5.22
C GLU A 135 14.29 -1.61 3.77
N ARG A 136 15.35 -1.63 2.95
CA ARG A 136 15.25 -1.27 1.53
C ARG A 136 14.38 -2.25 0.75
N THR A 137 14.44 -3.53 1.08
CA THR A 137 13.60 -4.57 0.48
C THR A 137 12.13 -4.34 0.82
N GLY A 138 11.83 -4.03 2.09
CA GLY A 138 10.47 -3.67 2.52
C GLY A 138 9.95 -2.43 1.80
N LEU A 139 10.75 -1.38 1.68
CA LEU A 139 10.38 -0.14 0.98
C LEU A 139 10.09 -0.38 -0.52
N ILE A 140 10.89 -1.23 -1.19
CA ILE A 140 10.65 -1.60 -2.60
C ILE A 140 9.27 -2.26 -2.76
N CYS A 141 8.92 -3.20 -1.88
CA CYS A 141 7.60 -3.83 -1.90
C CYS A 141 6.47 -2.82 -1.70
N GLU A 142 6.62 -1.89 -0.75
CA GLU A 142 5.63 -0.85 -0.45
C GLU A 142 5.45 0.10 -1.65
N MET A 143 6.54 0.58 -2.24
CA MET A 143 6.49 1.48 -3.39
C MET A 143 5.92 0.80 -4.65
N GLN A 144 6.25 -0.49 -4.88
CA GLN A 144 5.67 -1.26 -5.97
C GLN A 144 4.16 -1.41 -5.78
N LEU A 145 3.72 -1.75 -4.57
CA LEU A 145 2.30 -1.86 -4.23
C LEU A 145 1.59 -0.52 -4.42
N PHE A 146 2.14 0.56 -3.84
CA PHE A 146 1.59 1.90 -4.00
C PHE A 146 1.48 2.31 -5.48
N GLY A 147 2.51 2.00 -6.29
CA GLY A 147 2.51 2.21 -7.73
C GLY A 147 1.34 1.54 -8.45
N VAL A 148 1.02 0.30 -8.06
CA VAL A 148 -0.11 -0.47 -8.61
C VAL A 148 -1.45 0.09 -8.13
N LEU A 149 -1.60 0.39 -6.83
CA LEU A 149 -2.86 0.85 -6.24
C LEU A 149 -3.28 2.23 -6.74
N LYS A 150 -2.36 3.18 -6.86
CA LYS A 150 -2.66 4.54 -7.38
C LYS A 150 -3.16 4.56 -8.83
N GLY A 151 -2.98 3.48 -9.57
CA GLY A 151 -3.53 3.30 -10.92
C GLY A 151 -4.99 2.87 -10.96
N CYS A 152 -5.71 2.77 -9.81
CA CYS A 152 -7.13 2.43 -9.74
C CYS A 152 -7.98 3.39 -10.59
N THR A 153 -9.05 2.85 -11.19
CA THR A 153 -10.00 3.64 -12.00
C THR A 153 -11.03 4.38 -11.14
N ASN A 154 -11.36 3.86 -9.94
CA ASN A 154 -12.31 4.48 -9.01
C ASN A 154 -11.64 5.63 -8.26
N LYS A 155 -11.57 6.81 -8.91
CA LYS A 155 -10.89 8.00 -8.39
C LYS A 155 -11.86 9.07 -7.95
N PHE A 156 -11.49 9.74 -6.86
CA PHE A 156 -12.19 10.90 -6.32
C PHE A 156 -11.21 12.05 -6.17
N TYR A 157 -11.67 13.28 -6.40
CA TYR A 157 -10.84 14.47 -6.38
C TYR A 157 -11.31 15.44 -5.31
N GLY A 158 -10.36 16.09 -4.64
CA GLY A 158 -10.62 17.10 -3.62
C GLY A 158 -11.09 18.42 -4.19
N GLY A 159 -11.95 19.10 -3.43
CA GLY A 159 -12.54 20.39 -3.84
C GLY A 159 -13.53 20.25 -4.98
N THR A 160 -13.42 21.12 -5.96
CA THR A 160 -14.24 21.14 -7.18
C THR A 160 -13.58 20.44 -8.37
N GLY A 161 -12.40 19.85 -8.16
CA GLY A 161 -11.62 19.20 -9.19
C GLY A 161 -12.31 17.94 -9.76
N THR A 162 -12.13 17.74 -11.07
CA THR A 162 -12.57 16.54 -11.80
C THR A 162 -11.40 15.69 -12.34
N SER A 163 -10.19 16.21 -12.20
CA SER A 163 -8.94 15.55 -12.61
C SER A 163 -7.82 15.98 -11.65
N ARG A 164 -6.68 15.29 -11.69
CA ARG A 164 -5.53 15.64 -10.85
C ARG A 164 -5.10 17.09 -10.99
N ALA A 165 -4.99 17.58 -12.22
CA ALA A 165 -4.57 18.96 -12.51
C ALA A 165 -5.53 20.04 -11.98
N THR A 166 -6.74 19.67 -11.60
CA THR A 166 -7.77 20.60 -11.09
C THR A 166 -8.06 20.41 -9.60
N VAL A 167 -7.27 19.60 -8.90
CA VAL A 167 -7.40 19.41 -7.44
C VAL A 167 -7.07 20.72 -6.73
N ASN A 168 -8.05 21.28 -6.03
CA ASN A 168 -7.95 22.57 -5.33
C ASN A 168 -8.47 22.52 -3.89
N GLY A 169 -8.63 21.35 -3.31
CA GLY A 169 -9.15 21.20 -1.96
C GLY A 169 -8.53 20.07 -1.17
N THR A 170 -8.67 20.18 0.15
CA THR A 170 -8.21 19.19 1.13
C THR A 170 -9.22 18.05 1.30
N LEU A 171 -8.90 17.07 2.15
CA LEU A 171 -9.77 15.96 2.48
C LEU A 171 -10.97 16.47 3.33
N THR A 172 -12.18 16.20 2.86
CA THR A 172 -13.41 16.60 3.56
C THR A 172 -14.28 15.40 3.91
N LEU A 173 -15.11 15.51 4.96
CA LEU A 173 -16.04 14.47 5.37
C LEU A 173 -17.03 14.08 4.27
N ASN A 174 -17.52 15.06 3.49
CA ASN A 174 -18.42 14.80 2.37
C ASN A 174 -17.76 13.99 1.26
N LEU A 175 -16.46 14.19 1.02
CA LEU A 175 -15.69 13.41 0.06
C LEU A 175 -15.55 11.97 0.54
N LEU A 176 -15.24 11.75 1.81
CA LEU A 176 -15.17 10.43 2.43
C LEU A 176 -16.53 9.70 2.33
N ARG A 177 -17.64 10.37 2.65
CA ARG A 177 -18.99 9.79 2.51
C ARG A 177 -19.34 9.42 1.06
N ARG A 178 -18.88 10.20 0.08
CA ARG A 178 -19.01 9.83 -1.34
C ARG A 178 -18.26 8.56 -1.67
N VAL A 179 -17.04 8.40 -1.12
CA VAL A 179 -16.23 7.19 -1.29
C VAL A 179 -16.92 6.00 -0.61
N ALA A 180 -17.38 6.13 0.64
CA ALA A 180 -18.12 5.08 1.35
C ALA A 180 -19.33 4.62 0.56
N ARG A 181 -20.14 5.56 0.05
CA ARG A 181 -21.30 5.25 -0.80
C ARG A 181 -20.90 4.50 -2.07
N SER A 182 -19.79 4.86 -2.72
CA SER A 182 -19.30 4.15 -3.91
C SER A 182 -18.83 2.74 -3.57
N LEU A 183 -18.09 2.56 -2.48
CA LEU A 183 -17.63 1.25 -2.04
C LEU A 183 -18.81 0.34 -1.66
N MET A 184 -19.75 0.85 -0.87
CA MET A 184 -20.96 0.09 -0.47
C MET A 184 -21.83 -0.26 -1.68
N ALA A 185 -21.97 0.65 -2.66
CA ALA A 185 -22.69 0.37 -3.91
C ALA A 185 -22.02 -0.72 -4.76
N ASN A 186 -20.72 -0.90 -4.64
CA ASN A 186 -19.95 -1.97 -5.26
C ASN A 186 -19.84 -3.23 -4.38
N HIS A 187 -20.65 -3.34 -3.33
CA HIS A 187 -20.64 -4.47 -2.38
C HIS A 187 -19.26 -4.72 -1.75
N ALA A 188 -18.51 -3.65 -1.48
CA ALA A 188 -17.22 -3.76 -0.81
C ALA A 188 -17.42 -4.20 0.64
N GLU A 189 -16.73 -5.25 1.05
CA GLU A 189 -16.72 -5.68 2.44
C GLU A 189 -15.68 -4.91 3.24
N PRO A 190 -16.06 -4.28 4.37
CA PRO A 190 -15.11 -3.63 5.25
C PRO A 190 -14.15 -4.65 5.86
N VAL A 191 -12.94 -4.22 6.11
CA VAL A 191 -11.89 -5.06 6.68
C VAL A 191 -12.23 -5.41 8.12
N ARG A 192 -12.14 -6.70 8.46
CA ARG A 192 -12.41 -7.25 9.80
C ARG A 192 -11.15 -7.68 10.52
N ARG A 193 -10.08 -7.94 9.79
CA ARG A 193 -8.80 -8.40 10.30
C ARG A 193 -7.67 -7.68 9.59
N MET A 194 -6.71 -7.19 10.35
CA MET A 194 -5.49 -6.59 9.81
C MET A 194 -4.27 -7.27 10.42
N PHE A 195 -3.15 -7.20 9.71
CA PHE A 195 -1.85 -7.62 10.23
C PHE A 195 -1.48 -6.72 11.42
N MET A 196 -1.24 -7.35 12.57
CA MET A 196 -0.73 -6.66 13.76
C MET A 196 0.52 -7.38 14.25
N PRO A 197 1.58 -6.66 14.61
CA PRO A 197 2.67 -7.26 15.34
C PRO A 197 2.13 -7.71 16.70
N ILE A 198 2.35 -8.96 17.07
CA ILE A 198 1.99 -9.49 18.38
C ILE A 198 3.13 -9.14 19.35
N PRO A 199 2.94 -8.22 20.32
CA PRO A 199 4.04 -7.68 21.12
C PRO A 199 4.79 -8.73 21.98
N ALA A 200 4.12 -9.84 22.29
CA ALA A 200 4.64 -10.80 23.26
C ALA A 200 5.60 -11.86 22.69
N ASN A 201 5.52 -12.19 21.38
CA ASN A 201 6.26 -13.34 20.80
C ASN A 201 6.98 -13.01 19.50
N GLY A 202 7.02 -11.75 19.04
CA GLY A 202 7.71 -11.38 17.80
C GLY A 202 7.09 -11.93 16.50
N ASN A 203 5.98 -12.63 16.57
CA ASN A 203 5.31 -13.19 15.41
C ASN A 203 4.25 -12.20 14.89
N TYR A 204 4.34 -11.92 13.60
CA TYR A 204 3.29 -11.19 12.89
C TYR A 204 2.07 -12.10 12.71
N GLY A 205 0.91 -11.63 13.10
CA GLY A 205 -0.34 -12.36 12.95
C GLY A 205 -1.48 -11.44 12.53
N THR A 206 -2.57 -12.02 12.07
CA THR A 206 -3.80 -11.27 11.81
C THR A 206 -4.64 -11.24 13.08
N ALA A 207 -4.97 -10.04 13.57
CA ALA A 207 -5.87 -9.85 14.69
C ALA A 207 -7.21 -9.25 14.24
N PRO A 208 -8.32 -9.61 14.88
CA PRO A 208 -9.59 -8.96 14.61
C PRO A 208 -9.52 -7.49 15.08
N ILE A 209 -9.98 -6.60 14.21
CA ILE A 209 -10.12 -5.18 14.55
C ILE A 209 -11.43 -5.01 15.33
N GLY A 210 -11.44 -4.17 16.35
CA GLY A 210 -12.67 -3.80 17.04
C GLY A 210 -13.58 -2.96 16.13
N GLY A 211 -14.55 -3.61 15.48
CA GLY A 211 -15.46 -3.02 14.51
C GLY A 211 -15.03 -3.17 13.06
N TYR A 212 -15.98 -2.98 12.16
CA TYR A 212 -15.74 -2.99 10.72
C TYR A 212 -15.21 -1.63 10.27
N CYS A 213 -14.25 -1.59 9.36
CA CYS A 213 -13.73 -0.34 8.85
C CYS A 213 -13.18 -0.47 7.42
N PHE A 214 -13.12 0.66 6.74
CA PHE A 214 -12.33 0.82 5.53
C PHE A 214 -11.00 1.48 5.92
N PRO A 215 -9.85 0.80 5.79
CA PRO A 215 -8.55 1.41 6.04
C PRO A 215 -8.25 2.47 4.99
N VAL A 216 -7.75 3.60 5.45
CA VAL A 216 -7.37 4.75 4.64
C VAL A 216 -5.89 5.02 4.86
N PHE A 217 -5.10 4.84 3.81
CA PHE A 217 -3.66 5.06 3.84
C PHE A 217 -3.35 6.46 3.33
N ILE A 218 -2.72 7.28 4.17
CA ILE A 218 -2.44 8.68 3.87
C ILE A 218 -0.97 9.03 4.11
N HIS A 219 -0.52 10.09 3.46
CA HIS A 219 0.74 10.73 3.80
C HIS A 219 0.61 11.52 5.12
N THR A 220 1.69 11.62 5.88
CA THR A 220 1.73 12.35 7.16
C THR A 220 1.33 13.82 7.05
N ASP A 221 1.55 14.47 5.89
CA ASP A 221 1.15 15.86 5.65
C ASP A 221 -0.36 16.11 5.72
N LEU A 222 -1.17 15.08 5.41
CA LEU A 222 -2.62 15.14 5.50
C LEU A 222 -3.15 14.94 6.94
N ALA A 223 -2.28 14.60 7.89
CA ALA A 223 -2.71 14.28 9.25
C ALA A 223 -3.41 15.46 9.97
N ALA A 224 -3.01 16.68 9.68
CA ALA A 224 -3.67 17.88 10.22
C ALA A 224 -5.09 18.03 9.68
N ASP A 225 -5.25 17.93 8.35
CA ASP A 225 -6.56 18.04 7.68
C ASP A 225 -7.54 16.95 8.15
N VAL A 226 -7.02 15.73 8.42
CA VAL A 226 -7.84 14.63 8.95
C VAL A 226 -8.27 14.90 10.40
N ARG A 227 -7.40 15.49 11.23
CA ARG A 227 -7.75 15.85 12.61
C ARG A 227 -8.81 16.93 12.70
N ASP A 228 -8.91 17.78 11.69
CA ASP A 228 -9.92 18.84 11.58
C ASP A 228 -11.27 18.31 11.05
N LEU A 229 -11.38 17.04 10.69
CA LEU A 229 -12.63 16.45 10.25
C LEU A 229 -13.66 16.42 11.40
N PRO A 230 -14.93 16.76 11.13
CA PRO A 230 -16.01 16.55 12.09
C PRO A 230 -16.09 15.07 12.50
N ASN A 231 -16.29 14.79 13.78
CA ASN A 231 -16.39 13.43 14.36
C ASN A 231 -15.09 12.62 14.32
N PHE A 232 -13.94 13.25 14.11
CA PHE A 232 -12.68 12.56 14.24
C PHE A 232 -12.44 12.10 15.69
N THR A 233 -12.09 10.82 15.85
CA THR A 233 -11.76 10.23 17.14
C THR A 233 -10.31 9.76 17.11
N PRO A 234 -9.39 10.37 17.88
CA PRO A 234 -8.01 9.93 17.97
C PRO A 234 -7.90 8.58 18.69
N VAL A 235 -6.82 7.84 18.40
CA VAL A 235 -6.56 6.51 18.96
C VAL A 235 -6.58 6.50 20.48
N GLU A 236 -6.10 7.56 21.12
CA GLU A 236 -6.08 7.70 22.59
C GLU A 236 -7.47 7.65 23.24
N ARG A 237 -8.53 7.95 22.48
CA ARG A 237 -9.94 7.91 22.95
C ARG A 237 -10.66 6.62 22.58
N TYR A 238 -9.95 5.62 22.06
CA TYR A 238 -10.58 4.35 21.74
C TYR A 238 -10.91 3.58 23.02
N PRO A 239 -12.06 2.91 23.08
CA PRO A 239 -12.33 1.95 24.14
C PRO A 239 -11.34 0.78 24.07
N GLU A 240 -10.97 0.18 25.20
CA GLU A 240 -9.99 -0.92 25.28
C GLU A 240 -10.29 -2.11 24.35
N ALA A 241 -11.56 -2.35 24.05
CA ALA A 241 -11.98 -3.39 23.10
C ALA A 241 -11.62 -3.08 21.64
N SER A 242 -11.30 -1.83 21.31
CA SER A 242 -11.00 -1.37 19.96
C SER A 242 -9.49 -1.16 19.82
N LYS A 243 -8.75 -2.23 19.53
CA LYS A 243 -7.28 -2.14 19.37
C LYS A 243 -6.94 -1.33 18.13
N ALA A 244 -6.00 -0.40 18.27
CA ALA A 244 -5.43 0.35 17.17
C ALA A 244 -4.47 -0.54 16.36
N VAL A 245 -4.39 -0.28 15.07
CA VAL A 245 -3.40 -0.86 14.18
C VAL A 245 -2.10 -0.05 14.27
N GLU A 246 -0.97 -0.66 13.93
CA GLU A 246 0.28 0.06 13.86
C GLU A 246 0.20 1.24 12.88
N ASN A 247 0.75 2.40 13.28
CA ASN A 247 0.67 3.68 12.56
C ASN A 247 -0.75 4.25 12.36
N GLU A 248 -1.79 3.67 12.98
CA GLU A 248 -3.11 4.27 13.05
C GLU A 248 -3.10 5.45 14.01
N PHE A 249 -3.68 6.59 13.63
CA PHE A 249 -3.76 7.77 14.49
C PHE A 249 -5.19 8.21 14.81
N GLY A 250 -6.19 7.64 14.16
CA GLY A 250 -7.58 7.89 14.46
C GLY A 250 -8.57 7.30 13.48
N ARG A 251 -9.86 7.49 13.79
CA ARG A 251 -10.97 7.07 12.93
C ARG A 251 -11.98 8.20 12.76
N CYS A 252 -12.70 8.14 11.64
CA CYS A 252 -13.84 8.99 11.38
C CYS A 252 -14.92 8.18 10.66
N GLU A 253 -16.10 8.04 11.26
CA GLU A 253 -17.19 7.18 10.78
C GLU A 253 -16.69 5.75 10.49
N GLU A 254 -16.83 5.23 9.25
CA GLU A 254 -16.40 3.88 8.87
C GLU A 254 -14.89 3.80 8.51
N PHE A 255 -14.17 4.92 8.54
CA PHE A 255 -12.79 4.98 8.08
C PHE A 255 -11.79 4.98 9.23
N ARG A 256 -10.70 4.21 9.07
CA ARG A 256 -9.53 4.23 9.95
C ARG A 256 -8.33 4.75 9.19
N PHE A 257 -7.65 5.75 9.74
CA PHE A 257 -6.54 6.44 9.10
C PHE A 257 -5.21 5.91 9.58
N ILE A 258 -4.42 5.44 8.62
CA ILE A 258 -3.06 4.93 8.81
C ILE A 258 -2.12 5.87 8.05
N ALA A 259 -1.17 6.47 8.76
CA ALA A 259 -0.27 7.46 8.18
C ALA A 259 1.12 6.88 7.94
N SER A 260 1.68 7.13 6.74
CA SER A 260 3.07 6.83 6.42
C SER A 260 3.72 8.01 5.70
N PRO A 261 4.96 8.37 6.04
CA PRO A 261 5.71 9.40 5.32
C PRO A 261 6.17 8.94 3.94
N ASP A 262 6.13 7.63 3.68
CA ASP A 262 6.67 7.03 2.46
C ASP A 262 5.66 7.03 1.29
N LEU A 263 4.39 7.42 1.52
CA LEU A 263 3.36 7.57 0.49
C LEU A 263 3.49 8.93 -0.23
N ILE A 264 4.53 9.06 -1.03
CA ILE A 264 4.98 10.32 -1.64
C ILE A 264 3.89 10.95 -2.52
N SER A 265 3.72 12.28 -2.39
CA SER A 265 2.83 13.09 -3.22
C SER A 265 3.34 13.24 -4.65
N VAL A 266 2.45 13.60 -5.57
CA VAL A 266 2.81 14.10 -6.90
C VAL A 266 2.94 15.61 -6.79
N GLN A 267 4.19 16.08 -6.84
CA GLN A 267 4.52 17.48 -6.63
C GLN A 267 3.98 18.38 -7.76
N ASP A 268 3.46 19.55 -7.41
CA ASP A 268 2.97 20.58 -8.32
C ASP A 268 1.99 20.09 -9.41
N ALA A 269 1.25 19.03 -9.14
CA ALA A 269 0.36 18.39 -10.10
C ALA A 269 -1.11 18.83 -10.00
N GLY A 270 -1.46 19.66 -9.02
CA GLY A 270 -2.80 20.15 -8.76
C GLY A 270 -3.09 21.52 -9.38
N ALA A 271 -4.16 22.13 -8.95
CA ALA A 271 -4.54 23.49 -9.39
C ALA A 271 -3.56 24.55 -8.88
N ALA A 272 -3.56 25.71 -9.55
CA ALA A 272 -2.80 26.86 -9.09
C ALA A 272 -3.23 27.29 -7.69
N ILE A 273 -2.25 27.59 -6.81
CA ILE A 273 -2.50 27.94 -5.41
C ILE A 273 -2.74 29.44 -5.18
N ALA A 274 -2.49 30.28 -6.18
CA ALA A 274 -2.67 31.72 -6.04
C ALA A 274 -4.11 32.10 -5.68
N GLY A 275 -4.28 32.74 -4.52
CA GLY A 275 -5.59 33.18 -4.02
C GLY A 275 -6.47 32.10 -3.39
N VAL A 276 -5.96 30.89 -3.21
CA VAL A 276 -6.68 29.81 -2.50
C VAL A 276 -6.57 30.02 -0.98
N VAL A 277 -7.70 29.95 -0.29
CA VAL A 277 -7.79 30.07 1.16
C VAL A 277 -8.54 28.86 1.72
N PRO A 278 -7.98 28.12 2.67
CA PRO A 278 -6.62 28.22 3.21
C PRO A 278 -5.54 27.88 2.16
N PRO A 279 -4.28 28.36 2.35
CA PRO A 279 -3.22 28.11 1.40
C PRO A 279 -2.89 26.62 1.33
N LEU A 280 -2.71 26.08 0.13
CA LEU A 280 -2.38 24.68 -0.12
C LEU A 280 -0.86 24.49 -0.17
N LYS A 281 -0.41 23.32 0.26
CA LYS A 281 1.00 22.94 0.19
C LYS A 281 1.44 22.78 -1.26
N SER A 282 2.60 23.34 -1.60
CA SER A 282 3.24 23.28 -2.91
C SER A 282 4.74 23.30 -2.74
N LEU A 283 5.44 22.53 -3.55
CA LEU A 283 6.91 22.51 -3.52
C LEU A 283 7.49 23.78 -4.16
N THR A 284 6.97 24.18 -5.33
CA THR A 284 7.49 25.35 -6.08
C THR A 284 6.74 26.63 -5.79
N GLY A 285 5.59 26.59 -5.11
CA GLY A 285 4.74 27.74 -4.85
C GLY A 285 3.81 28.13 -6.00
N THR A 286 3.67 27.32 -7.04
CA THR A 286 2.83 27.59 -8.22
C THR A 286 1.55 26.79 -8.24
N SER A 287 1.65 25.48 -8.05
CA SER A 287 0.52 24.55 -8.10
C SER A 287 0.53 23.67 -6.85
N ALA A 288 -0.63 23.17 -6.46
CA ALA A 288 -0.76 22.33 -5.28
C ALA A 288 -0.09 20.96 -5.45
N ASP A 289 0.54 20.46 -4.41
CA ASP A 289 1.00 19.07 -4.33
C ASP A 289 -0.21 18.14 -4.14
N VAL A 290 -0.30 17.10 -4.96
CA VAL A 290 -1.42 16.16 -4.93
C VAL A 290 -1.02 14.89 -4.20
N TYR A 291 -1.72 14.61 -3.13
CA TYR A 291 -1.58 13.40 -2.32
C TYR A 291 -2.59 12.36 -2.75
N GLN A 292 -2.12 11.13 -2.91
CA GLN A 292 -2.94 10.00 -3.30
C GLN A 292 -3.28 9.17 -2.08
N VAL A 293 -4.49 9.32 -1.60
CA VAL A 293 -5.03 8.57 -0.46
C VAL A 293 -5.65 7.29 -0.98
N VAL A 294 -5.17 6.15 -0.51
CA VAL A 294 -5.68 4.83 -0.89
C VAL A 294 -6.69 4.36 0.15
N VAL A 295 -7.89 4.05 -0.30
CA VAL A 295 -8.95 3.45 0.53
C VAL A 295 -9.15 2.03 0.09
N GLY A 296 -9.06 1.10 1.03
CA GLY A 296 -9.19 -0.33 0.77
C GLY A 296 -10.42 -0.97 1.38
N SER A 297 -10.79 -2.11 0.84
CA SER A 297 -11.71 -3.07 1.43
C SER A 297 -11.04 -4.43 1.53
N GLN A 298 -11.74 -5.41 2.10
CA GLN A 298 -11.24 -6.77 2.19
C GLN A 298 -11.00 -7.32 0.77
N ASP A 299 -9.81 -7.90 0.53
CA ASP A 299 -9.43 -8.59 -0.73
C ASP A 299 -9.56 -7.74 -2.02
N ALA A 300 -9.50 -6.40 -1.91
CA ALA A 300 -9.54 -5.51 -3.08
C ALA A 300 -8.30 -5.64 -3.97
N TRP A 301 -7.15 -5.98 -3.38
CA TRP A 301 -5.87 -6.22 -4.06
C TRP A 301 -5.16 -7.45 -3.50
N GLY A 302 -4.17 -7.92 -4.22
CA GLY A 302 -3.36 -9.07 -3.83
C GLY A 302 -1.87 -8.81 -3.93
N HIS A 303 -1.11 -9.48 -3.07
CA HIS A 303 0.34 -9.53 -3.04
C HIS A 303 0.79 -10.89 -3.55
N LEU A 304 1.73 -10.91 -4.46
CA LEU A 304 2.25 -12.14 -5.04
C LEU A 304 3.74 -12.27 -4.76
N GLY A 305 4.11 -13.28 -3.97
CA GLY A 305 5.48 -13.71 -3.71
C GLY A 305 5.84 -15.00 -4.43
N LEU A 306 7.11 -15.39 -4.39
CA LEU A 306 7.60 -16.69 -4.86
C LEU A 306 8.12 -17.50 -3.68
N GLN A 307 7.58 -18.70 -3.47
CA GLN A 307 7.96 -19.57 -2.38
C GLN A 307 9.47 -19.89 -2.38
N GLY A 308 10.15 -19.59 -1.28
CA GLY A 308 11.60 -19.75 -1.12
C GLY A 308 12.47 -18.65 -1.75
N PHE A 309 11.85 -17.53 -2.18
CA PHE A 309 12.51 -16.27 -2.56
C PHE A 309 11.71 -15.12 -1.99
N ASP A 310 11.44 -15.20 -0.70
CA ASP A 310 10.73 -14.16 0.03
C ASP A 310 11.66 -12.97 0.30
N LYS A 311 11.07 -11.82 0.59
CA LYS A 311 11.80 -10.55 0.83
C LYS A 311 12.83 -10.63 1.98
N ASP A 312 12.65 -11.59 2.90
CA ASP A 312 13.50 -11.76 4.08
C ASP A 312 14.72 -12.67 3.82
N ASN A 313 14.93 -13.12 2.57
CA ASN A 313 16.06 -13.96 2.22
C ASN A 313 17.31 -13.10 1.96
N ILE A 314 18.00 -12.74 3.03
CA ILE A 314 19.26 -12.00 2.99
C ILE A 314 20.42 -12.98 2.89
N THR A 315 21.33 -12.72 1.96
CA THR A 315 22.53 -13.52 1.74
C THR A 315 23.76 -12.71 2.09
N LEU A 316 24.60 -13.21 2.97
CA LEU A 316 25.91 -12.65 3.31
C LEU A 316 27.00 -13.47 2.62
N LEU A 317 27.81 -12.83 1.79
CA LEU A 317 29.04 -13.37 1.25
C LEU A 317 30.21 -12.71 2.00
N PRO A 318 30.89 -13.41 2.92
CA PRO A 318 31.98 -12.84 3.69
C PRO A 318 33.22 -12.59 2.81
N THR A 319 34.13 -11.73 3.30
CA THR A 319 35.48 -11.57 2.73
C THR A 319 36.29 -12.84 2.88
N GLY A 320 37.37 -13.00 2.09
CA GLY A 320 38.23 -14.18 2.11
C GLY A 320 37.89 -15.23 1.05
N GLN A 321 36.79 -15.11 0.35
CA GLN A 321 36.47 -15.98 -0.79
C GLN A 321 37.21 -15.50 -2.03
N LYS A 322 38.15 -16.33 -2.51
CA LYS A 322 39.01 -16.02 -3.65
C LYS A 322 38.35 -16.48 -4.93
N ASP A 323 38.22 -15.56 -5.89
CA ASP A 323 37.71 -15.83 -7.24
C ASP A 323 38.63 -15.18 -8.29
N LYS A 324 38.43 -15.54 -9.54
CA LYS A 324 39.19 -14.99 -10.67
C LYS A 324 39.04 -13.46 -10.79
N ALA A 325 37.90 -12.91 -10.37
CA ALA A 325 37.64 -11.47 -10.34
C ALA A 325 38.20 -10.77 -9.08
N ASP A 326 38.46 -11.54 -8.00
CA ASP A 326 39.03 -11.06 -6.74
C ASP A 326 40.00 -12.12 -6.18
N PRO A 327 41.27 -12.17 -6.70
CA PRO A 327 42.24 -13.19 -6.33
C PRO A 327 42.64 -13.19 -4.84
N HIS A 328 42.53 -12.04 -4.18
CA HIS A 328 42.85 -11.88 -2.76
C HIS A 328 41.66 -12.09 -1.83
N GLY A 329 40.41 -12.07 -2.37
CA GLY A 329 39.21 -12.22 -1.58
C GLY A 329 38.93 -11.00 -0.70
N GLN A 330 39.23 -9.80 -1.17
CA GLN A 330 39.10 -8.57 -0.40
C GLN A 330 37.66 -8.00 -0.34
N ARG A 331 36.74 -8.60 -1.12
CA ARG A 331 35.37 -8.09 -1.24
C ARG A 331 34.39 -9.01 -0.55
N GLY A 332 33.50 -8.42 0.25
CA GLY A 332 32.32 -9.06 0.79
C GLY A 332 31.07 -8.40 0.27
N TYR A 333 29.94 -9.12 0.26
CA TYR A 333 28.66 -8.63 -0.22
C TYR A 333 27.55 -9.05 0.72
N VAL A 334 26.60 -8.14 0.92
CA VAL A 334 25.33 -8.39 1.60
C VAL A 334 24.21 -8.04 0.64
N GLY A 335 23.30 -8.94 0.39
CA GLY A 335 22.21 -8.65 -0.54
C GLY A 335 21.02 -9.57 -0.38
N SER A 336 19.94 -9.18 -1.04
CA SER A 336 18.72 -9.98 -1.15
C SER A 336 18.24 -9.99 -2.59
N ILE A 337 17.77 -11.15 -3.05
CA ILE A 337 17.05 -11.33 -4.30
C ILE A 337 15.70 -11.92 -3.97
N PHE A 338 14.64 -11.26 -4.40
CA PHE A 338 13.27 -11.68 -4.14
C PHE A 338 12.36 -11.42 -5.33
N TYR A 339 11.23 -12.12 -5.36
CA TYR A 339 10.20 -11.92 -6.36
C TYR A 339 8.96 -11.33 -5.69
N TYR A 340 8.46 -10.25 -6.26
CA TYR A 340 7.28 -9.60 -5.76
C TYR A 340 6.49 -8.93 -6.89
N ASN A 341 5.18 -8.94 -6.79
CA ASN A 341 4.32 -8.03 -7.53
C ASN A 341 2.98 -7.88 -6.79
N ALA A 342 2.21 -6.90 -7.20
CA ALA A 342 0.89 -6.63 -6.69
C ALA A 342 -0.14 -6.61 -7.83
N VAL A 343 -1.38 -6.92 -7.51
CA VAL A 343 -2.49 -6.92 -8.47
C VAL A 343 -3.74 -6.32 -7.84
N ARG A 344 -4.45 -5.50 -8.60
CA ARG A 344 -5.79 -5.04 -8.25
C ARG A 344 -6.79 -6.12 -8.65
N LEU A 345 -7.46 -6.71 -7.68
CA LEU A 345 -8.43 -7.77 -7.91
C LEU A 345 -9.82 -7.23 -8.23
N ASN A 346 -10.24 -6.18 -7.52
CA ASN A 346 -11.53 -5.53 -7.75
C ASN A 346 -11.42 -4.01 -7.59
N GLU A 347 -11.37 -3.31 -8.71
CA GLU A 347 -11.22 -1.84 -8.71
C GLU A 347 -12.42 -1.10 -8.13
N GLY A 348 -13.62 -1.67 -8.19
CA GLY A 348 -14.81 -1.09 -7.57
C GLY A 348 -14.83 -1.20 -6.04
N GLN A 349 -14.05 -2.11 -5.47
CA GLN A 349 -13.94 -2.33 -4.03
C GLN A 349 -12.75 -1.60 -3.39
N MET A 350 -12.04 -0.80 -4.15
CA MET A 350 -11.04 0.15 -3.67
C MET A 350 -11.30 1.53 -4.26
N ALA A 351 -10.73 2.54 -3.64
CA ALA A 351 -10.81 3.90 -4.14
C ALA A 351 -9.49 4.64 -3.92
N VAL A 352 -9.19 5.57 -4.83
CA VAL A 352 -8.09 6.51 -4.67
C VAL A 352 -8.66 7.92 -4.60
N ILE A 353 -8.31 8.65 -3.54
CA ILE A 353 -8.71 10.04 -3.37
C ILE A 353 -7.49 10.90 -3.63
N GLU A 354 -7.57 11.78 -4.63
CA GLU A 354 -6.52 12.75 -4.94
C GLU A 354 -6.90 14.10 -4.31
N VAL A 355 -6.13 14.52 -3.30
CA VAL A 355 -6.37 15.75 -2.52
C VAL A 355 -5.09 16.54 -2.34
N ALA A 356 -5.23 17.84 -2.07
CA ALA A 356 -4.13 18.67 -1.62
C ALA A 356 -4.09 18.70 -0.08
N ALA A 357 -2.94 19.08 0.48
CA ALA A 357 -2.77 19.31 1.91
C ALA A 357 -2.78 20.82 2.22
N ASN A 358 -3.22 21.19 3.41
CA ASN A 358 -3.09 22.54 3.93
C ASN A 358 -1.60 22.86 4.17
N ALA A 359 -1.16 24.07 3.81
CA ALA A 359 0.21 24.52 4.00
C ALA A 359 0.56 24.78 5.48
N LEU A 360 -0.44 24.86 6.38
CA LEU A 360 -0.28 25.15 7.81
C LEU A 360 0.56 26.42 8.08
N THR A 361 0.46 27.39 7.18
CA THR A 361 1.08 28.70 7.40
C THR A 361 0.29 29.48 8.45
N SER A 362 0.99 30.00 9.45
CA SER A 362 0.47 30.87 10.51
C SER A 362 0.04 32.21 9.95
#